data_7a6d7d1c7c36785aea6184cb6602e319
#
_entry.id   7a6d7d1c7c36785aea6184cb6602e319
#
_cell.length_a   1.000
_cell.length_b   1.000
_cell.length_c   1.000
_cell.angle_alpha   90.00
_cell.angle_beta   90.00
_cell.angle_gamma   90.00
#
_symmetry.space_group_name_H-M   'P 1'
#
loop_
_entity.id
_entity.type
_entity.pdbx_description
1 polymer ?
#
loop_
_entity_poly.entity_id
_entity_poly.type
_entity_poly.pdbx_seq_one_letter_code
_entity_poly.pdbx_strand_id
1 'polypeptide(L)'
;MPSSPVIWLRDGAEYPQIGMGTWKHNGEKASEAIYTGLKNGYRLIDGACDYGNEKECGEGLRRAIVHDVVTRDEVWVVSKLWNTFHRKEHVKEAVMRSLHDWGVSYFDLYYVHFPISLQYVSPEERYPPGWWVDGKSKVQHDPVPFRETWEALEALVDLGFIKHLGVSNMCSAMLMDLMSYARIKPSVLQIEIHPYNVQERAVQYARSQGLAVTAYSSFGPLGFRELNTPKSLHAQPLFTHPMITTIAEAHGATPAQIVLRWATQRGLCIIPKSDTVEQLHENLESVKIKLTEEEMNAISGLNLGLRFNDPADDFEGCHIFS
;
A
#
# COMPACT_ATOMS: atom_id res chain seq x y z
N MET A 1 7.27 20.62 -12.57
CA MET A 1 6.76 19.26 -12.86
C MET A 1 5.36 19.15 -12.29
N PRO A 2 4.43 18.38 -12.85
CA PRO A 2 3.12 18.23 -12.23
C PRO A 2 3.28 17.58 -10.84
N SER A 3 2.89 18.30 -9.81
CA SER A 3 2.81 17.73 -8.47
C SER A 3 1.57 16.82 -8.39
N SER A 4 1.69 15.65 -7.77
CA SER A 4 0.53 14.81 -7.45
C SER A 4 -0.49 15.63 -6.66
N PRO A 5 -1.79 15.51 -6.94
CA PRO A 5 -2.82 16.03 -6.02
C PRO A 5 -2.62 15.46 -4.62
N VAL A 6 -3.15 16.17 -3.62
CA VAL A 6 -3.06 15.74 -2.22
C VAL A 6 -4.44 15.45 -1.63
N ILE A 7 -4.47 14.56 -0.65
CA ILE A 7 -5.59 14.34 0.25
C ILE A 7 -5.17 14.86 1.63
N TRP A 8 -6.01 15.67 2.25
CA TRP A 8 -5.76 16.18 3.59
C TRP A 8 -6.05 15.10 4.62
N LEU A 9 -5.05 14.76 5.43
CA LEU A 9 -5.24 13.91 6.59
C LEU A 9 -5.94 14.69 7.72
N ARG A 10 -6.38 13.95 8.75
CA ARG A 10 -7.12 14.53 9.90
C ARG A 10 -6.39 15.66 10.61
N ASP A 11 -5.08 15.60 10.69
CA ASP A 11 -4.21 16.59 11.33
C ASP A 11 -3.78 17.73 10.40
N GLY A 12 -4.27 17.75 9.17
CA GLY A 12 -3.94 18.75 8.16
C GLY A 12 -2.69 18.46 7.35
N ALA A 13 -2.11 17.26 7.45
CA ALA A 13 -0.98 16.88 6.61
C ALA A 13 -1.42 16.60 5.17
N GLU A 14 -0.60 17.03 4.20
CA GLU A 14 -0.81 16.80 2.76
C GLU A 14 -0.30 15.40 2.37
N TYR A 15 -1.20 14.45 2.16
CA TYR A 15 -0.87 13.10 1.72
C TYR A 15 -0.97 12.99 0.19
N PRO A 16 0.12 12.67 -0.54
CA PRO A 16 0.08 12.59 -1.99
C PRO A 16 -0.90 11.53 -2.49
N GLN A 17 -1.76 11.91 -3.44
CA GLN A 17 -2.79 11.02 -3.96
C GLN A 17 -2.24 9.92 -4.86
N ILE A 18 -1.07 10.15 -5.48
CA ILE A 18 -0.37 9.17 -6.31
C ILE A 18 1.01 8.91 -5.73
N GLY A 19 1.26 7.68 -5.34
CA GLY A 19 2.55 7.20 -4.88
C GLY A 19 3.10 6.08 -5.76
N MET A 20 4.28 5.59 -5.40
CA MET A 20 4.92 4.44 -6.00
C MET A 20 4.85 3.24 -5.07
N GLY A 21 4.32 2.12 -5.55
CA GLY A 21 4.44 0.82 -4.89
C GLY A 21 5.79 0.17 -5.21
N THR A 22 6.43 -0.42 -4.21
CA THR A 22 7.75 -1.07 -4.38
C THR A 22 7.69 -2.59 -4.41
N TRP A 23 6.52 -3.19 -4.19
CA TRP A 23 6.37 -4.64 -4.22
C TRP A 23 6.80 -5.22 -5.56
N LYS A 24 7.65 -6.26 -5.53
CA LYS A 24 8.26 -6.94 -6.67
C LYS A 24 9.34 -6.15 -7.44
N HIS A 25 9.79 -5.00 -6.94
CA HIS A 25 11.06 -4.46 -7.40
C HIS A 25 12.20 -5.16 -6.65
N ASN A 26 13.15 -5.71 -7.37
CA ASN A 26 14.24 -6.49 -6.79
C ASN A 26 15.59 -5.84 -7.09
N GLY A 27 16.51 -5.89 -6.11
CA GLY A 27 17.90 -5.44 -6.25
C GLY A 27 18.04 -4.03 -6.80
N GLU A 28 18.99 -3.81 -7.69
CA GLU A 28 19.28 -2.49 -8.29
C GLU A 28 18.07 -1.84 -8.97
N LYS A 29 17.09 -2.65 -9.47
CA LYS A 29 15.87 -2.12 -10.07
C LYS A 29 15.02 -1.34 -9.06
N ALA A 30 15.01 -1.74 -7.79
CA ALA A 30 14.30 -1.01 -6.76
C ALA A 30 14.92 0.38 -6.53
N SER A 31 16.25 0.45 -6.38
CA SER A 31 16.97 1.73 -6.24
C SER A 31 16.75 2.66 -7.43
N GLU A 32 16.84 2.13 -8.66
CA GLU A 32 16.65 2.91 -9.87
C GLU A 32 15.20 3.39 -10.03
N ALA A 33 14.23 2.54 -9.72
CA ALA A 33 12.81 2.91 -9.78
C ALA A 33 12.49 4.06 -8.81
N ILE A 34 13.01 4.02 -7.57
CA ILE A 34 12.81 5.09 -6.60
C ILE A 34 13.47 6.39 -7.07
N TYR A 35 14.73 6.35 -7.46
CA TYR A 35 15.45 7.53 -7.96
C TYR A 35 14.71 8.17 -9.15
N THR A 36 14.32 7.34 -10.12
CA THR A 36 13.61 7.78 -11.33
C THR A 36 12.22 8.33 -10.99
N GLY A 37 11.48 7.69 -10.11
CA GLY A 37 10.16 8.16 -9.67
C GLY A 37 10.24 9.54 -9.00
N LEU A 38 11.17 9.71 -8.06
CA LEU A 38 11.39 11.01 -7.40
C LEU A 38 11.78 12.10 -8.40
N LYS A 39 12.65 11.78 -9.35
CA LYS A 39 13.05 12.70 -10.44
C LYS A 39 11.87 13.09 -11.34
N ASN A 40 10.88 12.21 -11.49
CA ASN A 40 9.66 12.43 -12.27
C ASN A 40 8.50 13.05 -11.46
N GLY A 41 8.72 13.43 -10.20
CA GLY A 41 7.76 14.20 -9.42
C GLY A 41 6.95 13.40 -8.40
N TYR A 42 7.21 12.11 -8.22
CA TYR A 42 6.61 11.35 -7.12
C TYR A 42 7.13 11.86 -5.77
N ARG A 43 6.24 11.87 -4.78
CA ARG A 43 6.55 12.31 -3.41
C ARG A 43 6.00 11.36 -2.33
N LEU A 44 5.55 10.15 -2.73
CA LEU A 44 5.09 9.08 -1.86
C LEU A 44 5.69 7.77 -2.36
N ILE A 45 6.40 7.07 -1.47
CA ILE A 45 6.99 5.75 -1.74
C ILE A 45 6.40 4.77 -0.73
N ASP A 46 5.69 3.76 -1.23
CA ASP A 46 5.07 2.71 -0.41
C ASP A 46 5.90 1.43 -0.43
N GLY A 47 6.57 1.16 0.69
CA GLY A 47 7.37 -0.03 0.94
C GLY A 47 6.79 -0.92 2.04
N ALA A 48 7.46 -2.02 2.30
CA ALA A 48 7.23 -2.91 3.43
C ALA A 48 8.45 -3.80 3.67
N CYS A 49 8.69 -4.22 4.90
CA CYS A 49 9.79 -5.11 5.21
C CYS A 49 9.66 -6.46 4.50
N ASP A 50 8.43 -6.96 4.34
CA ASP A 50 8.14 -8.23 3.66
C ASP A 50 8.50 -8.22 2.16
N TYR A 51 8.65 -7.04 1.55
CA TYR A 51 9.05 -6.95 0.15
C TYR A 51 10.54 -7.27 -0.08
N GLY A 52 11.35 -7.26 0.97
CA GLY A 52 12.76 -7.63 0.94
C GLY A 52 13.66 -6.67 0.15
N ASN A 53 13.22 -5.42 -0.03
CA ASN A 53 13.91 -4.44 -0.88
C ASN A 53 14.04 -3.04 -0.24
N GLU A 54 13.85 -2.94 1.09
CA GLU A 54 13.91 -1.64 1.78
C GLU A 54 15.28 -0.97 1.66
N LYS A 55 16.38 -1.74 1.65
CA LYS A 55 17.75 -1.22 1.49
C LYS A 55 17.96 -0.56 0.14
N GLU A 56 17.53 -1.23 -0.91
CA GLU A 56 17.64 -0.73 -2.28
C GLU A 56 16.73 0.48 -2.51
N CYS A 57 15.53 0.47 -1.93
CA CYS A 57 14.64 1.63 -1.95
C CYS A 57 15.27 2.81 -1.22
N GLY A 58 15.85 2.59 -0.04
CA GLY A 58 16.58 3.60 0.72
C GLY A 58 17.79 4.16 -0.02
N GLU A 59 18.52 3.31 -0.75
CA GLU A 59 19.62 3.75 -1.62
C GLU A 59 19.12 4.68 -2.74
N GLY A 60 17.98 4.36 -3.39
CA GLY A 60 17.37 5.20 -4.40
C GLY A 60 16.96 6.57 -3.85
N LEU A 61 16.37 6.60 -2.66
CA LEU A 61 16.02 7.83 -1.95
C LEU A 61 17.28 8.65 -1.59
N ARG A 62 18.29 8.01 -1.02
CA ARG A 62 19.56 8.67 -0.68
C ARG A 62 20.22 9.30 -1.92
N ARG A 63 20.26 8.59 -3.04
CA ARG A 63 20.76 9.13 -4.31
C ARG A 63 19.99 10.37 -4.74
N ALA A 64 18.66 10.34 -4.64
CA ALA A 64 17.83 11.49 -5.02
C ALA A 64 18.10 12.72 -4.13
N ILE A 65 18.31 12.50 -2.83
CA ILE A 65 18.67 13.57 -1.90
C ILE A 65 20.07 14.12 -2.20
N VAL A 66 21.07 13.27 -2.40
CA VAL A 66 22.46 13.68 -2.71
C VAL A 66 22.56 14.44 -4.04
N HIS A 67 21.70 14.13 -5.00
CA HIS A 67 21.65 14.82 -6.30
C HIS A 67 20.70 16.03 -6.33
N ASP A 68 20.23 16.51 -5.16
CA ASP A 68 19.34 17.67 -5.04
C ASP A 68 18.03 17.53 -5.85
N VAL A 69 17.55 16.28 -6.04
CA VAL A 69 16.26 16.01 -6.70
C VAL A 69 15.11 16.28 -5.72
N VAL A 70 15.30 15.91 -4.46
CA VAL A 70 14.34 16.09 -3.35
C VAL A 70 15.11 16.30 -2.05
N THR A 71 14.43 16.92 -1.07
CA THR A 71 14.82 16.84 0.35
C THR A 71 14.06 15.72 1.06
N ARG A 72 14.51 15.28 2.24
CA ARG A 72 13.85 14.18 2.98
C ARG A 72 12.41 14.55 3.39
N ASP A 73 12.16 15.78 3.73
CA ASP A 73 10.87 16.28 4.18
C ASP A 73 9.84 16.48 3.05
N GLU A 74 10.28 16.52 1.81
CA GLU A 74 9.39 16.54 0.64
C GLU A 74 8.82 15.16 0.29
N VAL A 75 9.36 14.07 0.88
CA VAL A 75 9.00 12.70 0.48
C VAL A 75 8.34 11.96 1.62
N TRP A 76 7.15 11.42 1.37
CA TRP A 76 6.50 10.45 2.24
C TRP A 76 7.14 9.08 2.05
N VAL A 77 7.88 8.64 3.05
CA VAL A 77 8.45 7.30 3.11
C VAL A 77 7.57 6.44 3.99
N VAL A 78 7.06 5.38 3.41
CA VAL A 78 6.09 4.48 4.04
C VAL A 78 6.65 3.08 4.14
N SER A 79 6.49 2.44 5.31
CA SER A 79 6.74 1.02 5.48
C SER A 79 5.67 0.36 6.35
N LYS A 80 5.82 -0.95 6.62
CA LYS A 80 4.77 -1.75 7.25
C LYS A 80 5.35 -2.76 8.23
N LEU A 81 4.72 -2.88 9.40
CA LEU A 81 4.99 -3.93 10.39
C LEU A 81 4.51 -5.27 9.87
N TRP A 82 5.42 -6.24 9.80
CA TRP A 82 5.05 -7.57 9.37
C TRP A 82 4.41 -8.42 10.47
N ASN A 83 3.70 -9.45 10.07
CA ASN A 83 2.86 -10.29 10.92
C ASN A 83 3.60 -10.97 12.09
N THR A 84 4.89 -11.25 11.95
CA THR A 84 5.71 -11.90 12.98
C THR A 84 6.19 -10.97 14.09
N PHE A 85 5.93 -9.65 13.97
CA PHE A 85 6.39 -8.63 14.92
C PHE A 85 5.29 -7.99 15.74
N HIS A 86 4.11 -8.62 15.85
CA HIS A 86 2.96 -8.03 16.55
C HIS A 86 3.12 -7.92 18.07
N ARG A 87 3.93 -8.76 18.72
CA ARG A 87 4.21 -8.59 20.15
C ARG A 87 4.92 -7.28 20.42
N LYS A 88 4.53 -6.57 21.49
CA LYS A 88 5.05 -5.25 21.82
C LYS A 88 6.58 -5.19 21.91
N GLU A 89 7.21 -6.26 22.40
CA GLU A 89 8.67 -6.37 22.51
C GLU A 89 9.38 -6.40 21.17
N HIS A 90 8.70 -6.85 20.08
CA HIS A 90 9.27 -6.97 18.74
C HIS A 90 8.94 -5.77 17.83
N VAL A 91 7.89 -4.99 18.14
CA VAL A 91 7.46 -3.85 17.32
C VAL A 91 8.60 -2.84 17.12
N LYS A 92 9.27 -2.45 18.22
CA LYS A 92 10.38 -1.48 18.13
C LYS A 92 11.56 -2.01 17.32
N GLU A 93 11.93 -3.26 17.51
CA GLU A 93 13.01 -3.91 16.76
C GLU A 93 12.71 -3.86 15.24
N ALA A 94 11.51 -4.24 14.83
CA ALA A 94 11.09 -4.23 13.44
C ALA A 94 11.13 -2.81 12.83
N VAL A 95 10.59 -1.81 13.54
CA VAL A 95 10.62 -0.42 13.06
C VAL A 95 12.05 0.11 12.95
N MET A 96 12.90 -0.12 13.96
CA MET A 96 14.29 0.31 13.91
C MET A 96 15.08 -0.36 12.81
N ARG A 97 14.80 -1.62 12.52
CA ARG A 97 15.41 -2.35 11.39
C ARG A 97 14.98 -1.75 10.06
N SER A 98 13.69 -1.51 9.84
CA SER A 98 13.20 -0.86 8.61
C SER A 98 13.78 0.55 8.46
N LEU A 99 13.85 1.36 9.52
CA LEU A 99 14.50 2.69 9.49
C LEU A 99 15.97 2.60 9.06
N HIS A 100 16.70 1.63 9.61
CA HIS A 100 18.08 1.38 9.23
C HIS A 100 18.21 0.97 7.76
N ASP A 101 17.37 0.06 7.28
CA ASP A 101 17.41 -0.44 5.91
C ASP A 101 17.02 0.67 4.89
N TRP A 102 16.04 1.52 5.22
CA TRP A 102 15.72 2.72 4.44
C TRP A 102 16.76 3.85 4.54
N GLY A 103 17.63 3.82 5.56
CA GLY A 103 18.59 4.89 5.83
C GLY A 103 17.92 6.21 6.22
N VAL A 104 16.79 6.15 6.94
CA VAL A 104 16.02 7.32 7.39
C VAL A 104 15.86 7.33 8.91
N SER A 105 15.63 8.52 9.49
CA SER A 105 15.43 8.68 10.94
C SER A 105 13.98 8.55 11.37
N TYR A 106 13.03 8.66 10.45
CA TYR A 106 11.58 8.53 10.70
C TYR A 106 10.85 8.06 9.46
N PHE A 107 9.70 7.41 9.66
CA PHE A 107 8.69 7.17 8.63
C PHE A 107 7.61 8.26 8.69
N ASP A 108 7.15 8.71 7.52
CA ASP A 108 6.00 9.63 7.43
C ASP A 108 4.70 8.90 7.73
N LEU A 109 4.61 7.63 7.35
CA LEU A 109 3.47 6.75 7.65
C LEU A 109 3.98 5.32 7.86
N TYR A 110 3.50 4.66 8.91
CA TYR A 110 3.82 3.27 9.17
C TYR A 110 2.56 2.45 9.39
N TYR A 111 2.40 1.37 8.64
CA TYR A 111 1.23 0.51 8.71
C TYR A 111 1.45 -0.73 9.56
N VAL A 112 0.38 -1.27 10.14
CA VAL A 112 0.31 -2.71 10.38
C VAL A 112 -0.10 -3.36 9.06
N HIS A 113 0.72 -4.29 8.52
CA HIS A 113 0.58 -4.81 7.15
C HIS A 113 -0.68 -5.67 6.99
N PHE A 114 -0.90 -6.60 7.93
CA PHE A 114 -2.12 -7.39 8.06
C PHE A 114 -2.53 -7.46 9.54
N PRO A 115 -3.83 -7.54 9.86
CA PRO A 115 -4.30 -7.77 11.23
C PRO A 115 -4.18 -9.26 11.63
N ILE A 116 -3.04 -9.87 11.33
CA ILE A 116 -2.74 -11.27 11.57
C ILE A 116 -1.44 -11.34 12.37
N SER A 117 -1.49 -11.91 13.57
CA SER A 117 -0.30 -12.13 14.37
C SER A 117 0.23 -13.53 14.17
N LEU A 118 1.48 -13.64 13.72
CA LEU A 118 2.20 -14.90 13.52
C LEU A 118 3.34 -15.04 14.52
N GLN A 119 3.76 -16.28 14.76
CA GLN A 119 4.89 -16.56 15.63
C GLN A 119 6.12 -15.75 15.19
N TYR A 120 6.79 -15.17 16.17
CA TYR A 120 8.02 -14.41 15.94
C TYR A 120 9.11 -15.25 15.28
N VAL A 121 9.76 -14.64 14.28
CA VAL A 121 10.98 -15.16 13.65
C VAL A 121 12.03 -14.06 13.78
N SER A 122 13.17 -14.40 14.41
CA SER A 122 14.25 -13.44 14.60
C SER A 122 14.78 -12.94 13.24
N PRO A 123 15.00 -11.62 13.08
CA PRO A 123 15.67 -11.09 11.89
C PRO A 123 17.09 -11.66 11.65
N GLU A 124 17.73 -12.17 12.68
CA GLU A 124 19.04 -12.85 12.56
C GLU A 124 18.90 -14.24 11.94
N GLU A 125 17.75 -14.91 12.18
CA GLU A 125 17.46 -16.21 11.57
C GLU A 125 17.04 -16.06 10.12
N ARG A 126 16.09 -15.15 9.86
CA ARG A 126 15.57 -14.90 8.51
C ARG A 126 14.93 -13.52 8.39
N TYR A 127 15.31 -12.78 7.36
CA TYR A 127 14.71 -11.48 7.06
C TYR A 127 14.60 -11.25 5.53
N PRO A 128 13.44 -10.86 5.00
CA PRO A 128 12.16 -10.79 5.72
C PRO A 128 11.68 -12.16 6.18
N PRO A 129 10.89 -12.22 7.28
CA PRO A 129 10.50 -13.51 7.87
C PRO A 129 9.49 -14.31 7.04
N GLY A 130 8.65 -13.64 6.22
CA GLY A 130 7.62 -14.28 5.40
C GLY A 130 6.47 -14.88 6.22
N TRP A 131 5.62 -15.69 5.58
CA TRP A 131 4.42 -16.27 6.18
C TRP A 131 4.64 -17.54 6.99
N TRP A 132 5.66 -18.31 6.66
CA TRP A 132 5.89 -19.63 7.25
C TRP A 132 6.96 -19.59 8.34
N VAL A 133 6.62 -20.10 9.53
CA VAL A 133 7.54 -20.15 10.66
C VAL A 133 8.78 -20.97 10.34
N ASP A 134 8.62 -22.06 9.56
CA ASP A 134 9.70 -22.92 9.10
C ASP A 134 10.37 -22.45 7.79
N GLY A 135 9.90 -21.31 7.25
CA GLY A 135 10.35 -20.77 5.97
C GLY A 135 9.86 -21.52 4.73
N LYS A 136 8.92 -22.48 4.88
CA LYS A 136 8.49 -23.37 3.79
C LYS A 136 6.98 -23.53 3.66
N SER A 137 6.30 -23.95 4.72
CA SER A 137 4.90 -24.39 4.60
C SER A 137 4.05 -24.25 5.86
N LYS A 138 4.66 -24.05 7.03
CA LYS A 138 3.94 -24.04 8.29
C LYS A 138 3.61 -22.62 8.72
N VAL A 139 2.34 -22.25 8.64
CA VAL A 139 1.81 -21.05 9.31
C VAL A 139 1.59 -21.35 10.78
N GLN A 140 2.03 -20.46 11.65
CA GLN A 140 1.80 -20.56 13.08
C GLN A 140 1.36 -19.22 13.65
N HIS A 141 0.11 -19.20 14.15
CA HIS A 141 -0.47 -18.02 14.77
C HIS A 141 0.12 -17.79 16.16
N ASP A 142 0.20 -16.52 16.54
CA ASP A 142 0.51 -16.07 17.88
C ASP A 142 -0.68 -15.24 18.41
N PRO A 143 -1.32 -15.61 19.54
CA PRO A 143 -2.53 -14.94 20.02
C PRO A 143 -2.21 -13.57 20.67
N VAL A 144 -1.74 -12.62 19.88
CA VAL A 144 -1.45 -11.24 20.31
C VAL A 144 -2.67 -10.36 20.03
N PRO A 145 -3.27 -9.71 21.06
CA PRO A 145 -4.33 -8.74 20.85
C PRO A 145 -3.82 -7.55 20.02
N PHE A 146 -4.58 -7.12 18.99
CA PHE A 146 -4.18 -6.02 18.12
C PHE A 146 -3.89 -4.72 18.88
N ARG A 147 -4.57 -4.49 20.01
CA ARG A 147 -4.32 -3.36 20.92
C ARG A 147 -2.87 -3.32 21.41
N GLU A 148 -2.28 -4.46 21.76
CA GLU A 148 -0.89 -4.54 22.23
C GLU A 148 0.09 -4.02 21.17
N THR A 149 -0.10 -4.46 19.93
CA THR A 149 0.69 -3.98 18.78
C THR A 149 0.51 -2.48 18.55
N TRP A 150 -0.75 -2.02 18.63
CA TRP A 150 -1.08 -0.62 18.38
C TRP A 150 -0.48 0.32 19.41
N GLU A 151 -0.61 0.00 20.71
CA GLU A 151 -0.03 0.76 21.80
C GLU A 151 1.51 0.84 21.71
N ALA A 152 2.17 -0.22 21.25
CA ALA A 152 3.61 -0.20 21.01
C ALA A 152 3.99 0.74 19.84
N LEU A 153 3.19 0.78 18.76
CA LEU A 153 3.38 1.73 17.65
C LEU A 153 3.11 3.17 18.09
N GLU A 154 2.09 3.43 18.90
CA GLU A 154 1.82 4.75 19.47
C GLU A 154 3.01 5.30 20.27
N ALA A 155 3.69 4.44 21.02
CA ALA A 155 4.90 4.83 21.73
C ALA A 155 6.06 5.24 20.80
N LEU A 156 6.13 4.65 19.61
CA LEU A 156 7.13 5.03 18.58
C LEU A 156 6.78 6.33 17.86
N VAL A 157 5.50 6.70 17.80
CA VAL A 157 5.08 8.05 17.38
C VAL A 157 5.52 9.08 18.42
N ASP A 158 5.28 8.83 19.72
CA ASP A 158 5.71 9.72 20.80
C ASP A 158 7.24 9.94 20.83
N LEU A 159 8.01 8.93 20.38
CA LEU A 159 9.48 9.00 20.25
C LEU A 159 9.94 9.66 18.92
N GLY A 160 9.04 9.99 18.00
CA GLY A 160 9.35 10.65 16.75
C GLY A 160 9.89 9.74 15.64
N PHE A 161 9.85 8.41 15.81
CA PHE A 161 10.25 7.46 14.76
C PHE A 161 9.20 7.29 13.67
N ILE A 162 7.95 7.61 13.97
CA ILE A 162 6.80 7.54 13.06
C ILE A 162 6.00 8.83 13.19
N LYS A 163 5.58 9.45 12.07
CA LYS A 163 4.70 10.62 12.12
C LYS A 163 3.22 10.22 12.15
N HIS A 164 2.81 9.29 11.29
CA HIS A 164 1.43 8.84 11.17
C HIS A 164 1.35 7.33 11.23
N LEU A 165 0.29 6.81 11.85
CA LEU A 165 -0.04 5.39 11.86
C LEU A 165 -1.14 5.08 10.84
N GLY A 166 -1.04 3.92 10.22
CA GLY A 166 -2.06 3.38 9.33
C GLY A 166 -2.32 1.90 9.58
N VAL A 167 -3.37 1.40 8.99
CA VAL A 167 -3.69 -0.03 8.97
C VAL A 167 -3.89 -0.51 7.55
N SER A 168 -3.51 -1.75 7.28
CA SER A 168 -3.70 -2.36 5.97
C SER A 168 -4.45 -3.69 6.10
N ASN A 169 -5.23 -4.05 5.09
CA ASN A 169 -5.98 -5.31 5.04
C ASN A 169 -6.96 -5.52 6.20
N MET A 170 -7.50 -4.43 6.74
CA MET A 170 -8.42 -4.45 7.88
C MET A 170 -9.85 -4.26 7.39
N CYS A 171 -10.76 -5.13 7.83
CA CYS A 171 -12.18 -4.97 7.56
C CYS A 171 -12.82 -3.92 8.48
N SER A 172 -14.04 -3.47 8.14
CA SER A 172 -14.72 -2.41 8.90
C SER A 172 -14.96 -2.78 10.38
N ALA A 173 -15.22 -4.04 10.69
CA ALA A 173 -15.43 -4.47 12.08
C ALA A 173 -14.15 -4.35 12.92
N MET A 174 -13.01 -4.77 12.37
CA MET A 174 -11.71 -4.62 13.03
C MET A 174 -11.33 -3.14 13.16
N LEU A 175 -11.61 -2.32 12.14
CA LEU A 175 -11.36 -0.89 12.21
C LEU A 175 -12.23 -0.21 13.26
N MET A 176 -13.49 -0.66 13.43
CA MET A 176 -14.38 -0.16 14.47
C MET A 176 -13.84 -0.48 15.87
N ASP A 177 -13.32 -1.70 16.08
CA ASP A 177 -12.69 -2.10 17.34
C ASP A 177 -11.46 -1.23 17.62
N LEU A 178 -10.52 -1.10 16.67
CA LEU A 178 -9.35 -0.25 16.78
C LEU A 178 -9.72 1.20 17.14
N MET A 179 -10.71 1.77 16.44
CA MET A 179 -11.18 3.13 16.69
C MET A 179 -11.76 3.33 18.09
N SER A 180 -12.17 2.27 18.78
CA SER A 180 -12.71 2.37 20.13
C SER A 180 -11.65 2.64 21.20
N TYR A 181 -10.43 2.14 21.04
CA TYR A 181 -9.38 2.22 22.05
C TYR A 181 -8.11 2.99 21.62
N ALA A 182 -7.83 3.12 20.32
CA ALA A 182 -6.62 3.80 19.86
C ALA A 182 -6.55 5.24 20.41
N ARG A 183 -5.45 5.60 21.04
CA ARG A 183 -5.14 6.97 21.48
C ARG A 183 -4.78 7.83 20.27
N ILE A 184 -3.84 7.33 19.45
CA ILE A 184 -3.51 7.89 18.14
C ILE A 184 -4.33 7.12 17.10
N LYS A 185 -5.33 7.80 16.52
CA LYS A 185 -6.18 7.16 15.51
C LYS A 185 -5.41 6.91 14.23
N PRO A 186 -5.69 5.81 13.50
CA PRO A 186 -5.07 5.61 12.19
C PRO A 186 -5.44 6.77 11.24
N SER A 187 -4.48 7.22 10.44
CA SER A 187 -4.65 8.27 9.45
C SER A 187 -5.07 7.72 8.09
N VAL A 188 -4.64 6.50 7.77
CA VAL A 188 -4.86 5.89 6.46
C VAL A 188 -5.25 4.42 6.61
N LEU A 189 -6.22 3.98 5.82
CA LEU A 189 -6.55 2.58 5.57
C LEU A 189 -6.04 2.19 4.17
N GLN A 190 -5.16 1.18 4.08
CA GLN A 190 -4.68 0.66 2.80
C GLN A 190 -5.31 -0.71 2.52
N ILE A 191 -6.08 -0.83 1.44
CA ILE A 191 -6.79 -2.06 1.07
C ILE A 191 -6.77 -2.30 -0.44
N GLU A 192 -7.00 -3.55 -0.86
CA GLU A 192 -7.12 -3.91 -2.26
C GLU A 192 -8.37 -3.30 -2.88
N ILE A 193 -8.20 -2.36 -3.83
CA ILE A 193 -9.31 -1.73 -4.56
C ILE A 193 -8.97 -1.64 -6.05
N HIS A 194 -9.87 -2.20 -6.87
CA HIS A 194 -9.85 -2.12 -8.32
C HIS A 194 -11.28 -2.36 -8.85
N PRO A 195 -11.57 -2.22 -10.15
CA PRO A 195 -12.93 -2.36 -10.67
C PRO A 195 -13.63 -3.68 -10.32
N TYR A 196 -12.91 -4.79 -10.12
CA TYR A 196 -13.51 -6.06 -9.68
C TYR A 196 -13.68 -6.19 -8.16
N ASN A 197 -13.13 -5.25 -7.37
CA ASN A 197 -13.24 -5.20 -5.90
C ASN A 197 -13.37 -3.75 -5.42
N VAL A 198 -14.55 -3.17 -5.60
CA VAL A 198 -14.81 -1.73 -5.43
C VAL A 198 -14.78 -1.28 -3.97
N GLN A 199 -15.13 -2.15 -3.02
CA GLN A 199 -15.08 -1.93 -1.57
C GLN A 199 -15.83 -0.66 -1.08
N GLU A 200 -16.93 -0.28 -1.72
CA GLU A 200 -17.62 0.99 -1.47
C GLU A 200 -17.96 1.22 0.01
N ARG A 201 -18.51 0.19 0.69
CA ARG A 201 -18.90 0.30 2.12
C ARG A 201 -17.70 0.50 3.04
N ALA A 202 -16.58 -0.21 2.78
CA ALA A 202 -15.36 -0.06 3.57
C ALA A 202 -14.76 1.34 3.40
N VAL A 203 -14.74 1.85 2.16
CA VAL A 203 -14.27 3.20 1.83
C VAL A 203 -15.13 4.26 2.53
N GLN A 204 -16.46 4.16 2.44
CA GLN A 204 -17.39 5.09 3.10
C GLN A 204 -17.19 5.09 4.62
N TYR A 205 -17.08 3.90 5.22
CA TYR A 205 -16.85 3.79 6.66
C TYR A 205 -15.50 4.42 7.06
N ALA A 206 -14.41 4.08 6.40
CA ALA A 206 -13.09 4.64 6.71
C ALA A 206 -13.11 6.18 6.65
N ARG A 207 -13.72 6.76 5.61
CA ARG A 207 -13.86 8.21 5.47
C ARG A 207 -14.75 8.84 6.54
N SER A 208 -15.84 8.18 6.91
CA SER A 208 -16.69 8.67 8.02
C SER A 208 -15.93 8.73 9.34
N GLN A 209 -14.89 7.92 9.48
CA GLN A 209 -13.97 7.94 10.61
C GLN A 209 -12.78 8.89 10.41
N GLY A 210 -12.74 9.65 9.30
CA GLY A 210 -11.69 10.63 8.99
C GLY A 210 -10.37 10.02 8.51
N LEU A 211 -10.39 8.79 7.98
CA LEU A 211 -9.22 8.15 7.37
C LEU A 211 -9.15 8.46 5.88
N ALA A 212 -7.95 8.71 5.36
CA ALA A 212 -7.69 8.55 3.95
C ALA A 212 -7.69 7.05 3.57
N VAL A 213 -7.96 6.75 2.30
CA VAL A 213 -7.95 5.36 1.81
C VAL A 213 -6.95 5.23 0.66
N THR A 214 -6.00 4.33 0.80
CA THR A 214 -5.04 3.96 -0.24
C THR A 214 -5.46 2.65 -0.90
N ALA A 215 -5.64 2.68 -2.21
CA ALA A 215 -5.93 1.52 -3.04
C ALA A 215 -4.62 0.89 -3.52
N TYR A 216 -4.33 -0.33 -3.10
CA TYR A 216 -3.28 -1.12 -3.70
C TYR A 216 -3.83 -2.09 -4.76
N SER A 217 -2.96 -2.65 -5.59
CA SER A 217 -3.32 -3.55 -6.70
C SER A 217 -4.37 -2.97 -7.64
N SER A 218 -4.26 -1.67 -7.95
CA SER A 218 -5.23 -0.93 -8.77
C SER A 218 -5.53 -1.59 -10.12
N PHE A 219 -4.61 -2.38 -10.66
CA PHE A 219 -4.76 -3.09 -11.93
C PHE A 219 -5.38 -4.50 -11.81
N GLY A 220 -5.89 -4.85 -10.63
CA GLY A 220 -6.58 -6.11 -10.36
C GLY A 220 -5.72 -7.34 -10.60
N PRO A 221 -6.16 -8.28 -11.49
CA PRO A 221 -5.48 -9.57 -11.65
C PRO A 221 -4.03 -9.46 -12.12
N LEU A 222 -3.65 -8.36 -12.80
CA LEU A 222 -2.34 -8.21 -13.40
C LEU A 222 -1.21 -8.37 -12.38
N GLY A 223 -1.36 -7.78 -11.20
CA GLY A 223 -0.37 -7.86 -10.13
C GLY A 223 -0.15 -9.28 -9.56
N PHE A 224 -1.10 -10.19 -9.77
CA PHE A 224 -1.09 -11.55 -9.20
C PHE A 224 -0.85 -12.66 -10.22
N ARG A 225 -0.87 -12.35 -11.53
CA ARG A 225 -0.65 -13.36 -12.59
C ARG A 225 0.71 -14.03 -12.51
N GLU A 226 1.74 -13.30 -12.13
CA GLU A 226 3.09 -13.84 -11.94
C GLU A 226 3.16 -14.85 -10.78
N LEU A 227 2.22 -14.78 -9.83
CA LEU A 227 2.10 -15.71 -8.71
C LEU A 227 1.31 -16.97 -9.10
N ASN A 228 0.76 -17.02 -10.33
CA ASN A 228 -0.02 -18.13 -10.87
C ASN A 228 -1.22 -18.52 -10.00
N THR A 229 -1.82 -17.56 -9.27
CA THR A 229 -3.02 -17.86 -8.47
C THR A 229 -4.21 -18.16 -9.39
N PRO A 230 -5.02 -19.21 -9.10
CA PRO A 230 -6.17 -19.57 -9.94
C PRO A 230 -7.11 -18.38 -10.20
N LYS A 231 -7.41 -17.57 -9.18
CA LYS A 231 -8.27 -16.37 -9.29
C LYS A 231 -7.72 -15.39 -10.34
N SER A 232 -6.41 -15.11 -10.32
CA SER A 232 -5.79 -14.13 -11.22
C SER A 232 -5.69 -14.63 -12.66
N LEU A 233 -5.49 -15.94 -12.85
CA LEU A 233 -5.39 -16.54 -14.17
C LEU A 233 -6.74 -16.59 -14.89
N HIS A 234 -7.84 -16.86 -14.17
CA HIS A 234 -9.18 -16.93 -14.72
C HIS A 234 -9.86 -15.57 -14.90
N ALA A 235 -9.43 -14.55 -14.15
CA ALA A 235 -10.02 -13.21 -14.26
C ALA A 235 -9.63 -12.54 -15.59
N GLN A 236 -10.60 -11.87 -16.23
CA GLN A 236 -10.32 -11.05 -17.40
C GLN A 236 -9.37 -9.91 -17.02
N PRO A 237 -8.28 -9.66 -17.80
CA PRO A 237 -7.42 -8.51 -17.52
C PRO A 237 -8.17 -7.20 -17.73
N LEU A 238 -8.04 -6.28 -16.77
CA LEU A 238 -8.69 -4.96 -16.86
C LEU A 238 -8.26 -4.18 -18.11
N PHE A 239 -7.00 -4.30 -18.53
CA PHE A 239 -6.46 -3.56 -19.68
C PHE A 239 -7.02 -4.00 -21.04
N THR A 240 -7.64 -5.16 -21.09
CA THR A 240 -8.33 -5.68 -22.30
C THR A 240 -9.84 -5.84 -22.10
N HIS A 241 -10.36 -5.32 -20.97
CA HIS A 241 -11.81 -5.36 -20.73
C HIS A 241 -12.52 -4.36 -21.64
N PRO A 242 -13.54 -4.77 -22.46
CA PRO A 242 -14.18 -3.91 -23.46
C PRO A 242 -14.67 -2.57 -22.92
N MET A 243 -15.26 -2.55 -21.72
CA MET A 243 -15.71 -1.32 -21.07
C MET A 243 -14.53 -0.34 -20.82
N ILE A 244 -13.41 -0.85 -20.29
CA ILE A 244 -12.23 -0.02 -19.99
C ILE A 244 -11.58 0.48 -21.27
N THR A 245 -11.43 -0.37 -22.29
CA THR A 245 -10.82 0.02 -23.59
C THR A 245 -11.67 1.05 -24.33
N THR A 246 -13.01 0.88 -24.34
CA THR A 246 -13.91 1.86 -24.96
C THR A 246 -13.80 3.24 -24.30
N ILE A 247 -13.77 3.30 -22.97
CA ILE A 247 -13.60 4.56 -22.24
C ILE A 247 -12.20 5.15 -22.51
N ALA A 248 -11.16 4.32 -22.54
CA ALA A 248 -9.79 4.75 -22.83
C ALA A 248 -9.68 5.39 -24.21
N GLU A 249 -10.26 4.77 -25.24
CA GLU A 249 -10.33 5.31 -26.61
C GLU A 249 -11.08 6.66 -26.66
N ALA A 250 -12.21 6.77 -25.97
CA ALA A 250 -13.00 8.02 -25.93
C ALA A 250 -12.22 9.21 -25.31
N HIS A 251 -11.33 8.91 -24.36
CA HIS A 251 -10.49 9.92 -23.70
C HIS A 251 -9.09 10.09 -24.33
N GLY A 252 -8.73 9.31 -25.37
CA GLY A 252 -7.36 9.28 -25.92
C GLY A 252 -6.33 8.87 -24.86
N ALA A 253 -6.68 8.00 -23.95
CA ALA A 253 -5.90 7.58 -22.78
C ALA A 253 -5.61 6.08 -22.82
N THR A 254 -4.70 5.62 -21.95
CA THR A 254 -4.45 4.19 -21.78
C THR A 254 -5.48 3.56 -20.81
N PRO A 255 -5.79 2.25 -20.94
CA PRO A 255 -6.59 1.53 -19.97
C PRO A 255 -6.08 1.66 -18.53
N ALA A 256 -4.77 1.70 -18.34
CA ALA A 256 -4.15 1.94 -17.03
C ALA A 256 -4.56 3.30 -16.45
N GLN A 257 -4.48 4.35 -17.25
CA GLN A 257 -4.88 5.70 -16.83
C GLN A 257 -6.35 5.78 -16.44
N ILE A 258 -7.25 5.10 -17.17
CA ILE A 258 -8.68 5.05 -16.84
C ILE A 258 -8.92 4.39 -15.47
N VAL A 259 -8.30 3.25 -15.23
CA VAL A 259 -8.43 2.52 -13.95
C VAL A 259 -7.88 3.36 -12.79
N LEU A 260 -6.73 3.99 -12.96
CA LEU A 260 -6.13 4.87 -11.94
C LEU A 260 -6.99 6.11 -11.71
N ARG A 261 -7.51 6.72 -12.80
CA ARG A 261 -8.39 7.88 -12.68
C ARG A 261 -9.69 7.55 -11.97
N TRP A 262 -10.30 6.41 -12.27
CA TRP A 262 -11.49 5.95 -11.55
C TRP A 262 -11.22 5.90 -10.03
N ALA A 263 -10.10 5.36 -9.61
CA ALA A 263 -9.76 5.32 -8.19
C ALA A 263 -9.51 6.72 -7.60
N THR A 264 -8.70 7.56 -8.28
CA THR A 264 -8.37 8.91 -7.80
C THR A 264 -9.58 9.86 -7.84
N GLN A 265 -10.48 9.72 -8.82
CA GLN A 265 -11.70 10.53 -8.89
C GLN A 265 -12.72 10.13 -7.81
N ARG A 266 -12.67 8.90 -7.31
CA ARG A 266 -13.36 8.49 -6.06
C ARG A 266 -12.70 9.09 -4.80
N GLY A 267 -11.62 9.86 -4.93
CA GLY A 267 -10.83 10.44 -3.83
C GLY A 267 -9.98 9.41 -3.10
N LEU A 268 -9.58 8.33 -3.73
CA LEU A 268 -8.64 7.36 -3.19
C LEU A 268 -7.21 7.77 -3.52
N CYS A 269 -6.26 7.39 -2.67
CA CYS A 269 -4.84 7.37 -3.01
C CYS A 269 -4.52 6.07 -3.75
N ILE A 270 -3.53 6.10 -4.64
CA ILE A 270 -3.09 4.94 -5.41
C ILE A 270 -1.57 4.80 -5.35
N ILE A 271 -1.09 3.57 -5.42
CA ILE A 271 0.34 3.24 -5.34
C ILE A 271 0.73 2.21 -6.42
N PRO A 272 0.50 2.51 -7.72
CA PRO A 272 0.87 1.57 -8.78
C PRO A 272 2.39 1.35 -8.81
N LYS A 273 2.80 0.10 -9.08
CA LYS A 273 4.17 -0.24 -9.45
C LYS A 273 4.39 0.14 -10.92
N SER A 274 5.55 0.69 -11.22
CA SER A 274 5.97 1.05 -12.59
C SER A 274 7.40 0.62 -12.85
N ASP A 275 7.65 0.05 -14.00
CA ASP A 275 8.96 -0.46 -14.41
C ASP A 275 9.67 0.49 -15.39
N THR A 276 8.96 1.45 -15.99
CA THR A 276 9.52 2.39 -16.98
C THR A 276 9.14 3.84 -16.68
N VAL A 277 9.93 4.78 -17.26
CA VAL A 277 9.67 6.22 -17.13
C VAL A 277 8.33 6.60 -17.76
N GLU A 278 7.98 5.98 -18.87
CA GLU A 278 6.73 6.21 -19.59
C GLU A 278 5.53 5.86 -18.70
N GLN A 279 5.56 4.70 -18.01
CA GLN A 279 4.52 4.29 -17.07
C GLN A 279 4.43 5.24 -15.87
N LEU A 280 5.57 5.72 -15.35
CA LEU A 280 5.58 6.72 -14.27
C LEU A 280 4.87 8.00 -14.70
N HIS A 281 5.15 8.49 -15.90
CA HIS A 281 4.48 9.66 -16.47
C HIS A 281 3.00 9.42 -16.70
N GLU A 282 2.62 8.32 -17.35
CA GLU A 282 1.22 7.96 -17.62
C GLU A 282 0.40 7.93 -16.32
N ASN A 283 0.95 7.34 -15.27
CA ASN A 283 0.26 7.24 -13.98
C ASN A 283 0.02 8.62 -13.36
N LEU A 284 1.00 9.52 -13.38
CA LEU A 284 0.84 10.90 -12.88
C LEU A 284 -0.15 11.71 -13.73
N GLU A 285 -0.13 11.52 -15.05
CA GLU A 285 -1.04 12.21 -15.98
C GLU A 285 -2.50 11.74 -15.85
N SER A 286 -2.75 10.56 -15.25
CA SER A 286 -4.09 10.00 -15.10
C SER A 286 -5.07 10.95 -14.39
N VAL A 287 -4.59 11.80 -13.48
CA VAL A 287 -5.45 12.75 -12.74
C VAL A 287 -6.00 13.89 -13.61
N LYS A 288 -5.41 14.12 -14.79
CA LYS A 288 -5.89 15.14 -15.72
C LYS A 288 -7.14 14.71 -16.49
N ILE A 289 -7.41 13.40 -16.54
CA ILE A 289 -8.61 12.85 -17.16
C ILE A 289 -9.81 13.17 -16.26
N LYS A 290 -10.93 13.49 -16.88
CA LYS A 290 -12.19 13.69 -16.16
C LYS A 290 -13.22 12.69 -16.68
N LEU A 291 -13.44 11.62 -15.92
CA LEU A 291 -14.48 10.64 -16.21
C LEU A 291 -15.85 11.21 -15.89
N THR A 292 -16.84 10.92 -16.74
CA THR A 292 -18.24 11.27 -16.49
C THR A 292 -18.81 10.40 -15.35
N GLU A 293 -19.98 10.78 -14.84
CA GLU A 293 -20.66 9.98 -13.80
C GLU A 293 -21.09 8.61 -14.35
N GLU A 294 -21.52 8.56 -15.60
CA GLU A 294 -21.88 7.33 -16.31
C GLU A 294 -20.69 6.39 -16.44
N GLU A 295 -19.52 6.91 -16.84
CA GLU A 295 -18.28 6.13 -16.92
C GLU A 295 -17.82 5.63 -15.54
N MET A 296 -17.86 6.48 -14.51
CA MET A 296 -17.55 6.10 -13.14
C MET A 296 -18.47 4.98 -12.64
N ASN A 297 -19.75 5.07 -12.93
CA ASN A 297 -20.75 4.06 -12.56
C ASN A 297 -20.55 2.77 -13.36
N ALA A 298 -20.26 2.86 -14.67
CA ALA A 298 -20.00 1.72 -15.52
C ALA A 298 -18.77 0.93 -15.05
N ILE A 299 -17.67 1.62 -14.72
CA ILE A 299 -16.46 0.98 -14.17
C ILE A 299 -16.76 0.35 -12.80
N SER A 300 -17.47 1.05 -11.92
CA SER A 300 -17.86 0.54 -10.60
C SER A 300 -18.81 -0.66 -10.70
N GLY A 301 -19.62 -0.72 -11.79
CA GLY A 301 -20.51 -1.85 -12.11
C GLY A 301 -19.79 -3.15 -12.46
N LEU A 302 -18.48 -3.11 -12.72
CA LEU A 302 -17.65 -4.30 -12.92
C LEU A 302 -17.37 -5.06 -11.61
N ASN A 303 -17.86 -4.58 -10.49
CA ASN A 303 -17.62 -5.18 -9.18
C ASN A 303 -18.10 -6.63 -9.07
N LEU A 304 -17.18 -7.51 -8.79
CA LEU A 304 -17.43 -8.94 -8.56
C LEU A 304 -17.19 -9.35 -7.11
N GLY A 305 -16.72 -8.42 -6.25
CA GLY A 305 -16.21 -8.75 -4.91
C GLY A 305 -14.97 -9.65 -4.96
N LEU A 306 -14.25 -9.62 -6.07
CA LEU A 306 -13.13 -10.50 -6.34
C LEU A 306 -11.84 -9.93 -5.76
N ARG A 307 -11.40 -10.50 -4.65
CA ARG A 307 -10.13 -10.19 -3.98
C ARG A 307 -9.05 -11.16 -4.46
N PHE A 308 -7.88 -10.62 -4.85
CA PHE A 308 -6.72 -11.41 -5.27
C PHE A 308 -5.72 -11.60 -4.11
N ASN A 309 -5.64 -10.65 -3.19
CA ASN A 309 -4.79 -10.74 -2.01
C ASN A 309 -5.61 -11.15 -0.78
N ASP A 310 -6.04 -12.39 -0.76
CA ASP A 310 -6.74 -12.97 0.39
C ASP A 310 -5.84 -14.02 1.05
N PRO A 311 -5.29 -13.76 2.25
CA PRO A 311 -4.41 -14.73 2.90
C PRO A 311 -5.07 -16.09 3.16
N ALA A 312 -6.40 -16.16 3.23
CA ALA A 312 -7.11 -17.42 3.42
C ALA A 312 -7.01 -18.39 2.23
N ASP A 313 -6.65 -17.88 1.03
CA ASP A 313 -6.46 -18.72 -0.15
C ASP A 313 -5.18 -19.55 -0.09
N ASP A 314 -4.13 -19.02 0.57
CA ASP A 314 -2.79 -19.59 0.52
C ASP A 314 -2.25 -19.99 1.91
N PHE A 315 -2.85 -19.47 3.00
CA PHE A 315 -2.32 -19.61 4.36
C PHE A 315 -3.41 -20.08 5.33
N GLU A 316 -3.23 -21.27 5.90
CA GLU A 316 -4.18 -21.88 6.81
C GLU A 316 -4.47 -20.98 8.03
N GLY A 317 -5.74 -20.77 8.33
CA GLY A 317 -6.22 -20.00 9.48
C GLY A 317 -6.18 -18.48 9.31
N CYS A 318 -5.74 -17.95 8.16
CA CYS A 318 -5.63 -16.51 7.92
C CYS A 318 -6.91 -15.86 7.36
N HIS A 319 -8.08 -16.17 7.97
CA HIS A 319 -9.41 -15.73 7.53
C HIS A 319 -9.75 -14.32 8.06
N ILE A 320 -9.31 -13.27 7.39
CA ILE A 320 -9.58 -11.87 7.80
C ILE A 320 -10.68 -11.18 6.99
N PHE A 321 -11.14 -11.79 5.91
CA PHE A 321 -12.14 -11.22 5.01
C PHE A 321 -13.42 -12.09 4.88
N SER A 322 -13.53 -13.17 5.62
CA SER A 322 -14.69 -14.07 5.63
C SER A 322 -15.75 -13.67 6.63
#